data_dafed853552b0457f2d51433f6ace39b
#
_entry.id   dafed853552b0457f2d51433f6ace39b
#
_cell.length_a   1.000
_cell.length_b   1.000
_cell.length_c   1.000
_cell.angle_alpha   90.00
_cell.angle_beta   90.00
_cell.angle_gamma   90.00
#
_symmetry.space_group_name_H-M   'P 1'
#
loop_
_entity.id
_entity.type
_entity.pdbx_description
1 polymer ?
#
loop_
_entity_poly.entity_id
_entity_poly.type
_entity_poly.pdbx_seq_one_letter_code
_entity_poly.pdbx_strand_id
1 'polypeptide(L)'
;MSTDHLRSETIGGLIDGELAPAEEAAARAHLKDCHACALEVLAAQQLKLATRQAAQRFAPAPDTLTRLEAGAGQRSAKPARAIPWRRIAWESIAAILLIGVFLAGGWQLRRAGALSAEIVDQHLAVLSDASSPQVLSSDRHTVKPWFQGKLPFSFNLPDQSSLPADSMLLGADFTYVGGRPAALLLFTIHKHHVSVFVSQGGLFEGLFLSGTRSGFQIAHARAAGLDLIGVSDVNRSELDGLMAAIVKAQ
;
A
#
# COMPACT_ATOMS: atom_id res chain seq x y z
N MET A 1 36.34 -9.50 27.46
CA MET A 1 36.22 -10.35 26.27
C MET A 1 35.50 -9.53 25.23
N SER A 2 36.24 -9.13 24.19
CA SER A 2 35.66 -8.27 23.13
C SER A 2 34.64 -9.09 22.32
N THR A 3 33.39 -8.66 22.33
CA THR A 3 32.28 -9.28 21.58
C THR A 3 32.21 -8.77 20.12
N ASP A 4 33.34 -8.31 19.60
CA ASP A 4 33.39 -7.79 18.25
C ASP A 4 33.56 -8.95 17.27
N HIS A 5 32.46 -9.32 16.58
CA HIS A 5 32.45 -10.39 15.58
C HIS A 5 33.05 -9.89 14.25
N LEU A 6 33.60 -10.83 13.47
CA LEU A 6 34.06 -10.49 12.11
C LEU A 6 32.89 -10.02 11.27
N ARG A 7 33.13 -8.98 10.45
CA ARG A 7 32.12 -8.48 9.50
C ARG A 7 31.98 -9.48 8.34
N SER A 8 30.78 -9.59 7.78
CA SER A 8 30.48 -10.49 6.66
C SER A 8 31.40 -10.26 5.46
N GLU A 9 31.84 -9.02 5.22
CA GLU A 9 32.83 -8.67 4.17
C GLU A 9 34.20 -9.32 4.43
N THR A 10 34.64 -9.33 5.70
CA THR A 10 35.92 -9.97 6.10
C THR A 10 35.81 -11.48 5.97
N ILE A 11 34.67 -12.08 6.31
CA ILE A 11 34.41 -13.52 6.15
C ILE A 11 34.41 -13.88 4.66
N GLY A 12 33.74 -13.09 3.82
CA GLY A 12 33.73 -13.28 2.37
C GLY A 12 35.13 -13.20 1.77
N GLY A 13 35.88 -12.14 2.07
CA GLY A 13 37.27 -11.96 1.61
C GLY A 13 38.22 -13.06 2.06
N LEU A 14 38.03 -13.60 3.30
CA LEU A 14 38.82 -14.74 3.79
C LEU A 14 38.55 -16.03 2.98
N ILE A 15 37.26 -16.27 2.63
CA ILE A 15 36.85 -17.48 1.88
C ILE A 15 37.28 -17.37 0.40
N ASP A 16 37.29 -16.16 -0.14
CA ASP A 16 37.64 -15.91 -1.54
C ASP A 16 39.17 -15.70 -1.75
N GLY A 17 39.92 -15.52 -0.65
CA GLY A 17 41.36 -15.29 -0.68
C GLY A 17 41.71 -13.88 -1.15
N GLU A 18 40.82 -12.90 -0.90
CA GLU A 18 40.95 -11.51 -1.32
C GLU A 18 41.47 -10.57 -0.24
N LEU A 19 41.68 -11.08 1.00
CA LEU A 19 42.22 -10.29 2.10
C LEU A 19 43.73 -10.04 1.93
N ALA A 20 44.18 -8.88 2.40
CA ALA A 20 45.60 -8.63 2.55
C ALA A 20 46.22 -9.58 3.60
N PRO A 21 47.49 -9.95 3.48
CA PRO A 21 48.13 -10.95 4.36
C PRO A 21 48.02 -10.65 5.87
N ALA A 22 48.06 -9.38 6.25
CA ALA A 22 47.92 -8.95 7.64
C ALA A 22 46.48 -9.12 8.16
N GLU A 23 45.49 -8.81 7.30
CA GLU A 23 44.07 -8.96 7.64
C GLU A 23 43.66 -10.43 7.70
N GLU A 24 44.18 -11.24 6.79
CA GLU A 24 43.97 -12.69 6.80
C GLU A 24 44.54 -13.33 8.09
N ALA A 25 45.74 -12.95 8.50
CA ALA A 25 46.34 -13.43 9.75
C ALA A 25 45.52 -13.02 10.98
N ALA A 26 45.02 -11.80 11.02
CA ALA A 26 44.16 -11.30 12.10
C ALA A 26 42.82 -12.03 12.15
N ALA A 27 42.17 -12.25 11.00
CA ALA A 27 40.92 -12.97 10.89
C ALA A 27 41.10 -14.43 11.35
N ARG A 28 42.16 -15.10 10.89
CA ARG A 28 42.50 -16.48 11.31
C ARG A 28 42.80 -16.61 12.81
N ALA A 29 43.42 -15.58 13.42
CA ALA A 29 43.65 -15.55 14.86
C ALA A 29 42.31 -15.44 15.61
N HIS A 30 41.44 -14.56 15.18
CA HIS A 30 40.10 -14.38 15.78
C HIS A 30 39.25 -15.66 15.74
N LEU A 31 39.30 -16.42 14.64
CA LEU A 31 38.56 -17.67 14.49
C LEU A 31 38.97 -18.74 15.48
N LYS A 32 40.17 -18.70 16.07
CA LYS A 32 40.60 -19.62 17.13
C LYS A 32 39.88 -19.40 18.45
N ASP A 33 39.50 -18.13 18.70
CA ASP A 33 38.95 -17.69 19.97
C ASP A 33 37.43 -17.42 19.90
N CYS A 34 36.84 -17.26 18.68
CA CYS A 34 35.43 -16.99 18.50
C CYS A 34 34.72 -18.13 17.74
N HIS A 35 34.03 -18.98 18.51
CA HIS A 35 33.29 -20.10 17.96
C HIS A 35 32.14 -19.68 17.00
N ALA A 36 31.46 -18.56 17.27
CA ALA A 36 30.39 -18.07 16.41
C ALA A 36 30.90 -17.70 15.02
N CYS A 37 31.98 -16.92 14.90
CA CYS A 37 32.60 -16.59 13.63
C CYS A 37 33.15 -17.81 12.90
N ALA A 38 33.69 -18.81 13.64
CA ALA A 38 34.17 -20.05 13.04
C ALA A 38 33.02 -20.84 12.39
N LEU A 39 31.84 -20.90 13.02
CA LEU A 39 30.64 -21.55 12.44
C LEU A 39 30.15 -20.80 11.20
N GLU A 40 30.17 -19.48 11.22
CA GLU A 40 29.75 -18.65 10.08
C GLU A 40 30.68 -18.86 8.87
N VAL A 41 31.99 -18.89 9.08
CA VAL A 41 32.97 -19.21 8.03
C VAL A 41 32.73 -20.62 7.47
N LEU A 42 32.48 -21.62 8.35
CA LEU A 42 32.20 -22.98 7.90
C LEU A 42 30.94 -23.07 7.05
N ALA A 43 29.86 -22.39 7.47
CA ALA A 43 28.61 -22.36 6.72
C ALA A 43 28.78 -21.70 5.34
N ALA A 44 29.52 -20.59 5.27
CA ALA A 44 29.82 -19.91 4.02
C ALA A 44 30.70 -20.72 3.09
N GLN A 45 31.69 -21.46 3.63
CA GLN A 45 32.50 -22.43 2.85
C GLN A 45 31.67 -23.57 2.28
N GLN A 46 30.76 -24.13 3.08
CA GLN A 46 29.84 -25.18 2.61
C GLN A 46 28.93 -24.67 1.48
N LEU A 47 28.41 -23.46 1.62
CA LEU A 47 27.62 -22.84 0.56
C LEU A 47 28.41 -22.64 -0.73
N LYS A 48 29.68 -22.17 -0.63
CA LYS A 48 30.58 -22.01 -1.79
C LYS A 48 30.86 -23.36 -2.47
N LEU A 49 31.08 -24.40 -1.73
CA LEU A 49 31.30 -25.74 -2.27
C LEU A 49 30.02 -26.29 -2.94
N ALA A 50 28.85 -26.13 -2.31
CA ALA A 50 27.58 -26.57 -2.87
C ALA A 50 27.27 -25.83 -4.18
N THR A 51 27.54 -24.52 -4.22
CA THR A 51 27.38 -23.71 -5.44
C THR A 51 28.32 -24.16 -6.56
N ARG A 52 29.57 -24.45 -6.25
CA ARG A 52 30.54 -24.99 -7.23
C ARG A 52 30.11 -26.37 -7.78
N GLN A 53 29.60 -27.27 -6.92
CA GLN A 53 29.08 -28.55 -7.33
C GLN A 53 27.84 -28.44 -8.21
N ALA A 54 26.92 -27.52 -7.86
CA ALA A 54 25.74 -27.24 -8.66
C ALA A 54 26.12 -26.62 -10.03
N ALA A 55 27.10 -25.74 -10.08
CA ALA A 55 27.60 -25.13 -11.31
C ALA A 55 28.20 -26.15 -12.31
N GLN A 56 28.74 -27.26 -11.84
CA GLN A 56 29.25 -28.34 -12.72
C GLN A 56 28.16 -28.94 -13.62
N ARG A 57 26.88 -28.89 -13.16
CA ARG A 57 25.72 -29.35 -13.96
C ARG A 57 25.39 -28.44 -15.12
N PHE A 58 25.90 -27.21 -15.08
CA PHE A 58 25.65 -26.14 -16.06
C PHE A 58 26.96 -25.70 -16.74
N ALA A 59 27.94 -26.62 -16.81
CA ALA A 59 29.20 -26.35 -17.51
C ALA A 59 28.89 -25.93 -18.96
N PRO A 60 29.41 -24.79 -19.45
CA PRO A 60 29.20 -24.38 -20.83
C PRO A 60 29.85 -25.39 -21.79
N ALA A 61 29.30 -25.49 -23.01
CA ALA A 61 29.90 -26.34 -24.02
C ALA A 61 31.37 -25.95 -24.27
N PRO A 62 32.28 -26.89 -24.57
CA PRO A 62 33.73 -26.65 -24.68
C PRO A 62 34.10 -25.53 -25.64
N ASP A 63 33.29 -25.29 -26.68
CA ASP A 63 33.48 -24.23 -27.68
C ASP A 63 33.03 -22.83 -27.22
N THR A 64 32.27 -22.76 -26.13
CA THR A 64 31.71 -21.48 -25.65
C THR A 64 32.81 -20.52 -25.16
N LEU A 65 33.78 -21.03 -24.43
CA LEU A 65 34.92 -20.24 -23.98
C LEU A 65 35.76 -19.71 -25.14
N THR A 66 36.05 -20.57 -26.12
CA THR A 66 36.77 -20.21 -27.33
C THR A 66 36.02 -19.15 -28.15
N ARG A 67 34.70 -19.24 -28.23
CA ARG A 67 33.86 -18.22 -28.89
C ARG A 67 33.86 -16.90 -28.13
N LEU A 68 33.83 -16.93 -26.80
CA LEU A 68 33.92 -15.70 -25.98
C LEU A 68 35.29 -15.03 -26.10
N GLU A 69 36.35 -15.80 -26.08
CA GLU A 69 37.74 -15.28 -26.28
C GLU A 69 37.93 -14.71 -27.68
N ALA A 70 37.45 -15.41 -28.71
CA ALA A 70 37.48 -14.91 -30.08
C ALA A 70 36.63 -13.62 -30.24
N GLY A 71 35.46 -13.57 -29.57
CA GLY A 71 34.60 -12.38 -29.56
C GLY A 71 35.16 -11.21 -28.76
N ALA A 72 35.92 -11.48 -27.71
CA ALA A 72 36.62 -10.46 -26.93
C ALA A 72 37.80 -9.84 -27.68
N GLY A 73 38.55 -10.69 -28.43
CA GLY A 73 39.66 -10.19 -29.27
C GLY A 73 39.19 -9.42 -30.51
N GLN A 74 38.01 -9.63 -31.02
CA GLN A 74 37.44 -8.93 -32.17
C GLN A 74 36.67 -7.66 -31.83
N ARG A 75 36.63 -7.25 -30.58
CA ARG A 75 36.19 -5.88 -30.23
C ARG A 75 37.24 -4.84 -30.60
N SER A 76 37.72 -4.91 -31.84
CA SER A 76 38.35 -3.78 -32.51
C SER A 76 37.37 -2.63 -32.47
N ALA A 77 37.80 -1.52 -31.91
CA ALA A 77 37.03 -0.32 -31.70
C ALA A 77 36.34 0.11 -33.01
N LYS A 78 35.09 -0.32 -33.21
CA LYS A 78 34.22 0.45 -34.10
C LYS A 78 34.18 1.84 -33.49
N PRO A 79 34.47 2.90 -34.30
CA PRO A 79 34.41 4.26 -33.77
C PRO A 79 33.07 4.38 -33.08
N ALA A 80 33.10 4.69 -31.80
CA ALA A 80 31.90 4.95 -31.03
C ALA A 80 31.13 6.02 -31.79
N ARG A 81 30.07 5.61 -32.48
CA ARG A 81 29.11 6.55 -33.02
C ARG A 81 28.71 7.39 -31.81
N ALA A 82 29.13 8.66 -31.85
CA ALA A 82 28.77 9.60 -30.80
C ALA A 82 27.25 9.62 -30.75
N ILE A 83 26.69 8.78 -29.84
CA ILE A 83 25.27 8.77 -29.59
C ILE A 83 24.98 10.14 -29.00
N PRO A 84 24.14 10.96 -29.64
CA PRO A 84 23.90 12.31 -29.17
C PRO A 84 23.33 12.24 -27.76
N TRP A 85 24.16 12.54 -26.78
CA TRP A 85 23.83 12.53 -25.34
C TRP A 85 22.51 13.20 -25.03
N ARG A 86 22.14 14.22 -25.84
CA ARG A 86 20.87 14.92 -25.75
C ARG A 86 19.67 13.99 -26.01
N ARG A 87 19.72 13.03 -26.94
CA ARG A 87 18.62 12.10 -27.18
C ARG A 87 18.48 11.09 -26.06
N ILE A 88 19.59 10.51 -25.57
CA ILE A 88 19.57 9.58 -24.44
C ILE A 88 19.02 10.29 -23.19
N ALA A 89 19.41 11.53 -22.94
CA ALA A 89 18.91 12.29 -21.80
C ALA A 89 17.37 12.49 -21.87
N TRP A 90 16.83 12.84 -23.04
CA TRP A 90 15.38 13.00 -23.18
C TRP A 90 14.60 11.68 -23.09
N GLU A 91 15.12 10.61 -23.66
CA GLU A 91 14.52 9.27 -23.56
C GLU A 91 14.57 8.75 -22.13
N SER A 92 15.65 9.00 -21.41
CA SER A 92 15.76 8.60 -19.98
C SER A 92 14.79 9.39 -19.10
N ILE A 93 14.64 10.70 -19.33
CA ILE A 93 13.67 11.53 -18.59
C ILE A 93 12.25 11.05 -18.87
N ALA A 94 11.91 10.77 -20.13
CA ALA A 94 10.58 10.26 -20.50
C ALA A 94 10.30 8.91 -19.82
N ALA A 95 11.27 7.99 -19.81
CA ALA A 95 11.14 6.70 -19.14
C ALA A 95 10.93 6.84 -17.63
N ILE A 96 11.69 7.72 -16.96
CA ILE A 96 11.56 7.99 -15.52
C ILE A 96 10.17 8.58 -15.21
N LEU A 97 9.70 9.51 -16.03
CA LEU A 97 8.36 10.09 -15.87
C LEU A 97 7.25 9.04 -16.04
N LEU A 98 7.37 8.19 -17.06
CA LEU A 98 6.40 7.10 -17.28
C LEU A 98 6.39 6.11 -16.11
N ILE A 99 7.56 5.71 -15.61
CA ILE A 99 7.67 4.84 -14.43
C ILE A 99 7.06 5.55 -13.22
N GLY A 100 7.34 6.83 -13.01
CA GLY A 100 6.77 7.62 -11.93
C GLY A 100 5.24 7.68 -11.99
N VAL A 101 4.67 7.94 -13.16
CA VAL A 101 3.21 7.93 -13.38
C VAL A 101 2.62 6.55 -13.13
N PHE A 102 3.28 5.49 -13.61
CA PHE A 102 2.82 4.11 -13.40
C PHE A 102 2.84 3.71 -11.93
N LEU A 103 3.91 4.04 -11.22
CA LEU A 103 4.04 3.77 -9.78
C LEU A 103 3.03 4.58 -8.96
N ALA A 104 2.86 5.86 -9.27
CA ALA A 104 1.88 6.72 -8.62
C ALA A 104 0.44 6.23 -8.88
N GLY A 105 0.11 5.87 -10.11
CA GLY A 105 -1.19 5.29 -10.47
C GLY A 105 -1.45 3.96 -9.76
N GLY A 106 -0.47 3.08 -9.74
CA GLY A 106 -0.56 1.80 -9.03
C GLY A 106 -0.75 1.96 -7.51
N TRP A 107 -0.06 2.93 -6.91
CA TRP A 107 -0.23 3.27 -5.50
C TRP A 107 -1.63 3.83 -5.20
N GLN A 108 -2.14 4.73 -6.03
CA GLN A 108 -3.48 5.29 -5.92
C GLN A 108 -4.56 4.20 -6.02
N LEU A 109 -4.46 3.29 -6.99
CA LEU A 109 -5.41 2.18 -7.14
C LEU A 109 -5.40 1.25 -5.91
N ARG A 110 -4.22 0.93 -5.37
CA ARG A 110 -4.10 0.11 -4.15
C ARG A 110 -4.72 0.81 -2.95
N ARG A 111 -4.48 2.11 -2.80
CA ARG A 111 -5.05 2.92 -1.72
C ARG A 111 -6.57 2.99 -1.82
N ALA A 112 -7.13 3.25 -3.00
CA ALA A 112 -8.57 3.23 -3.24
C ALA A 112 -9.17 1.85 -2.93
N GLY A 113 -8.49 0.77 -3.34
CA GLY A 113 -8.90 -0.60 -3.04
C GLY A 113 -8.91 -0.91 -1.54
N ALA A 114 -7.89 -0.48 -0.80
CA ALA A 114 -7.81 -0.67 0.65
C ALA A 114 -8.92 0.10 1.39
N LEU A 115 -9.12 1.39 1.05
CA LEU A 115 -10.17 2.21 1.65
C LEU A 115 -11.58 1.68 1.35
N SER A 116 -11.85 1.25 0.11
CA SER A 116 -13.15 0.66 -0.23
C SER A 116 -13.39 -0.67 0.48
N ALA A 117 -12.34 -1.47 0.75
CA ALA A 117 -12.44 -2.67 1.57
C ALA A 117 -12.82 -2.32 3.02
N GLU A 118 -12.07 -1.42 3.65
CA GLU A 118 -12.31 -0.96 5.02
C GLU A 118 -13.74 -0.47 5.22
N ILE A 119 -14.26 0.34 4.29
CA ILE A 119 -15.61 0.90 4.35
C ILE A 119 -16.68 -0.21 4.24
N VAL A 120 -16.49 -1.16 3.32
CA VAL A 120 -17.40 -2.30 3.17
C VAL A 120 -17.34 -3.21 4.40
N ASP A 121 -16.16 -3.47 4.96
CA ASP A 121 -16.00 -4.28 6.16
C ASP A 121 -16.71 -3.65 7.37
N GLN A 122 -16.63 -2.32 7.53
CA GLN A 122 -17.37 -1.59 8.57
C GLN A 122 -18.89 -1.66 8.35
N HIS A 123 -19.35 -1.56 7.09
CA HIS A 123 -20.77 -1.74 6.78
C HIS A 123 -21.25 -3.17 7.12
N LEU A 124 -20.47 -4.18 6.80
CA LEU A 124 -20.77 -5.58 7.14
C LEU A 124 -20.81 -5.80 8.67
N ALA A 125 -19.93 -5.13 9.43
CA ALA A 125 -19.96 -5.18 10.88
C ALA A 125 -21.27 -4.63 11.45
N VAL A 126 -21.82 -3.56 10.86
CA VAL A 126 -23.14 -3.02 11.22
C VAL A 126 -24.25 -4.01 10.87
N LEU A 127 -24.22 -4.64 9.68
CA LEU A 127 -25.24 -5.61 9.24
C LEU A 127 -25.26 -6.87 10.10
N SER A 128 -24.11 -7.27 10.65
CA SER A 128 -23.98 -8.49 11.48
C SER A 128 -24.27 -8.25 12.95
N ASP A 129 -24.81 -7.10 13.36
CA ASP A 129 -24.97 -6.68 14.76
C ASP A 129 -23.67 -6.73 15.60
N ALA A 130 -22.53 -6.89 14.94
CA ALA A 130 -21.23 -6.89 15.61
C ALA A 130 -20.85 -5.50 16.14
N SER A 131 -21.47 -4.45 15.60
CA SER A 131 -21.36 -3.07 16.10
C SER A 131 -22.73 -2.40 16.09
N SER A 132 -23.36 -2.27 17.24
CA SER A 132 -24.56 -1.44 17.40
C SER A 132 -24.14 0.02 17.45
N PRO A 133 -24.85 0.94 16.76
CA PRO A 133 -24.57 2.36 16.84
C PRO A 133 -24.62 2.86 18.28
N GLN A 134 -23.66 3.71 18.68
CA GLN A 134 -23.63 4.26 20.04
C GLN A 134 -24.79 5.22 20.33
N VAL A 135 -25.35 5.83 19.29
CA VAL A 135 -26.55 6.66 19.37
C VAL A 135 -27.62 6.08 18.46
N LEU A 136 -28.69 5.57 19.06
CA LEU A 136 -29.89 5.12 18.37
C LEU A 136 -30.92 6.26 18.42
N SER A 137 -31.01 7.07 17.36
CA SER A 137 -31.96 8.17 17.24
C SER A 137 -32.17 8.54 15.79
N SER A 138 -33.41 8.78 15.41
CA SER A 138 -33.79 9.37 14.13
C SER A 138 -33.78 10.91 14.16
N ASP A 139 -33.58 11.49 15.34
CA ASP A 139 -33.59 12.95 15.51
C ASP A 139 -32.19 13.55 15.35
N ARG A 140 -32.02 14.39 14.35
CA ARG A 140 -30.80 15.13 14.10
C ARG A 140 -30.35 16.01 15.28
N HIS A 141 -31.31 16.51 16.10
CA HIS A 141 -31.02 17.32 17.27
C HIS A 141 -30.43 16.53 18.43
N THR A 142 -30.57 15.21 18.40
CA THR A 142 -29.91 14.28 19.31
C THR A 142 -28.56 13.80 18.73
N VAL A 143 -28.54 13.42 17.46
CA VAL A 143 -27.36 12.84 16.80
C VAL A 143 -26.25 13.85 16.61
N LYS A 144 -26.55 15.08 16.10
CA LYS A 144 -25.52 16.07 15.82
C LYS A 144 -24.75 16.53 17.07
N PRO A 145 -25.37 16.88 18.20
CA PRO A 145 -24.67 17.27 19.43
C PRO A 145 -23.78 16.15 20.01
N TRP A 146 -24.14 14.89 19.80
CA TRP A 146 -23.37 13.77 20.30
C TRP A 146 -21.96 13.70 19.74
N PHE A 147 -21.72 14.23 18.53
CA PHE A 147 -20.39 14.30 17.92
C PHE A 147 -19.55 15.47 18.41
N GLN A 148 -20.12 16.42 19.19
CA GLN A 148 -19.36 17.54 19.74
C GLN A 148 -18.23 17.06 20.63
N GLY A 149 -17.02 17.55 20.39
CA GLY A 149 -15.81 17.15 21.10
C GLY A 149 -15.23 15.79 20.70
N LYS A 150 -15.91 15.01 19.83
CA LYS A 150 -15.42 13.72 19.30
C LYS A 150 -14.80 13.87 17.92
N LEU A 151 -15.34 14.76 17.10
CA LEU A 151 -14.86 15.03 15.75
C LEU A 151 -14.14 16.39 15.67
N PRO A 152 -13.06 16.52 14.91
CA PRO A 152 -12.36 17.79 14.68
C PRO A 152 -13.07 18.69 13.66
N PHE A 153 -14.23 18.30 13.16
CA PHE A 153 -15.04 19.01 12.18
C PHE A 153 -16.52 18.93 12.57
N SER A 154 -17.34 19.78 11.94
CA SER A 154 -18.81 19.76 12.10
C SER A 154 -19.45 19.44 10.76
N PHE A 155 -20.59 18.78 10.80
CA PHE A 155 -21.40 18.48 9.62
C PHE A 155 -22.88 18.67 9.93
N ASN A 156 -23.70 18.76 8.91
CA ASN A 156 -25.13 18.86 9.05
C ASN A 156 -25.84 17.54 8.71
N LEU A 157 -27.02 17.34 9.29
CA LEU A 157 -27.90 16.24 8.96
C LEU A 157 -29.14 16.79 8.26
N PRO A 158 -29.62 16.15 7.18
CA PRO A 158 -30.84 16.54 6.51
C PRO A 158 -32.05 16.38 7.44
N ASP A 159 -33.06 17.20 7.22
CA ASP A 159 -34.37 16.99 7.84
C ASP A 159 -35.01 15.72 7.27
N GLN A 160 -35.79 15.00 8.09
CA GLN A 160 -36.50 13.80 7.64
C GLN A 160 -37.34 14.06 6.38
N SER A 161 -37.96 15.25 6.28
CA SER A 161 -38.76 15.65 5.12
C SER A 161 -37.95 15.89 3.83
N SER A 162 -36.62 16.06 3.93
CA SER A 162 -35.72 16.23 2.78
C SER A 162 -35.04 14.93 2.36
N LEU A 163 -35.22 13.86 3.11
CA LEU A 163 -34.76 12.53 2.72
C LEU A 163 -35.64 11.93 1.61
N PRO A 164 -35.11 11.04 0.76
CA PRO A 164 -35.93 10.27 -0.16
C PRO A 164 -37.04 9.52 0.56
N ALA A 165 -38.13 9.20 -0.16
CA ALA A 165 -39.21 8.39 0.38
C ALA A 165 -38.67 7.06 0.93
N ASP A 166 -39.29 6.57 2.02
CA ASP A 166 -38.92 5.34 2.70
C ASP A 166 -37.47 5.29 3.25
N SER A 167 -36.83 6.47 3.37
CA SER A 167 -35.53 6.64 4.01
C SER A 167 -35.66 7.20 5.42
N MET A 168 -34.89 6.67 6.36
CA MET A 168 -34.88 7.13 7.75
C MET A 168 -33.49 6.99 8.37
N LEU A 169 -33.10 8.00 9.18
CA LEU A 169 -31.92 7.88 10.04
C LEU A 169 -32.24 6.93 11.21
N LEU A 170 -31.41 5.92 11.44
CA LEU A 170 -31.52 4.99 12.56
C LEU A 170 -30.64 5.38 13.73
N GLY A 171 -29.47 5.94 13.45
CA GLY A 171 -28.51 6.24 14.48
C GLY A 171 -27.16 6.66 13.91
N ALA A 172 -26.20 6.78 14.82
CA ALA A 172 -24.85 7.19 14.47
C ALA A 172 -23.80 6.57 15.39
N ASP A 173 -22.58 6.50 14.88
CA ASP A 173 -21.42 6.05 15.61
C ASP A 173 -20.20 6.88 15.23
N PHE A 174 -19.16 6.81 16.08
CA PHE A 174 -17.84 7.36 15.81
C PHE A 174 -16.93 6.25 15.30
N THR A 175 -16.24 6.50 14.22
CA THR A 175 -15.35 5.52 13.60
C THR A 175 -14.08 6.18 13.01
N TYR A 176 -13.21 5.38 12.44
CA TYR A 176 -12.07 5.83 11.66
C TYR A 176 -12.19 5.30 10.24
N VAL A 177 -11.80 6.10 9.26
CA VAL A 177 -11.69 5.72 7.86
C VAL A 177 -10.32 6.16 7.35
N GLY A 178 -9.51 5.22 6.88
CA GLY A 178 -8.14 5.50 6.46
C GLY A 178 -7.27 6.13 7.57
N GLY A 179 -7.52 5.77 8.83
CA GLY A 179 -6.84 6.30 10.01
C GLY A 179 -7.27 7.72 10.42
N ARG A 180 -8.33 8.29 9.84
CA ARG A 180 -8.89 9.60 10.22
C ARG A 180 -10.23 9.46 10.92
N PRO A 181 -10.52 10.33 11.90
CA PRO A 181 -11.82 10.36 12.57
C PRO A 181 -12.95 10.59 11.56
N ALA A 182 -14.02 9.82 11.68
CA ALA A 182 -15.21 9.90 10.83
C ALA A 182 -16.49 9.69 11.64
N ALA A 183 -17.58 10.31 11.20
CA ALA A 183 -18.92 9.95 11.64
C ALA A 183 -19.44 8.80 10.78
N LEU A 184 -19.98 7.78 11.38
CA LEU A 184 -20.79 6.77 10.74
C LEU A 184 -22.26 7.09 11.01
N LEU A 185 -23.02 7.37 9.97
CA LEU A 185 -24.45 7.59 10.02
C LEU A 185 -25.15 6.37 9.43
N LEU A 186 -26.05 5.79 10.16
CA LEU A 186 -26.81 4.62 9.73
C LEU A 186 -28.20 5.05 9.30
N PHE A 187 -28.51 4.85 8.02
CA PHE A 187 -29.85 5.05 7.46
C PHE A 187 -30.47 3.72 7.06
N THR A 188 -31.77 3.73 6.87
CA THR A 188 -32.48 2.71 6.10
C THR A 188 -33.06 3.33 4.83
N ILE A 189 -33.13 2.54 3.78
CA ILE A 189 -33.98 2.75 2.61
C ILE A 189 -34.78 1.48 2.43
N HIS A 190 -36.13 1.57 2.60
CA HIS A 190 -37.00 0.42 2.71
C HIS A 190 -36.55 -0.52 3.85
N LYS A 191 -36.01 -1.69 3.51
CA LYS A 191 -35.50 -2.70 4.44
C LYS A 191 -33.98 -2.83 4.44
N HIS A 192 -33.31 -2.01 3.62
CA HIS A 192 -31.86 -2.07 3.47
C HIS A 192 -31.17 -1.04 4.37
N HIS A 193 -30.06 -1.42 4.93
CA HIS A 193 -29.23 -0.51 5.68
C HIS A 193 -28.29 0.24 4.76
N VAL A 194 -28.08 1.51 5.03
CA VAL A 194 -27.14 2.37 4.33
C VAL A 194 -26.20 2.99 5.36
N SER A 195 -24.92 2.69 5.25
CA SER A 195 -23.88 3.34 6.05
C SER A 195 -23.35 4.54 5.30
N VAL A 196 -23.37 5.71 5.93
CA VAL A 196 -22.78 6.93 5.38
C VAL A 196 -21.66 7.41 6.29
N PHE A 197 -20.46 7.41 5.76
CA PHE A 197 -19.26 7.88 6.43
C PHE A 197 -19.03 9.34 6.08
N VAL A 198 -18.83 10.18 7.09
CA VAL A 198 -18.53 11.60 6.94
C VAL A 198 -17.17 11.85 7.56
N SER A 199 -16.23 12.37 6.79
CA SER A 199 -14.88 12.71 7.24
C SER A 199 -14.45 14.08 6.74
N GLN A 200 -13.42 14.64 7.37
CA GLN A 200 -12.82 15.87 6.88
C GLN A 200 -12.21 15.63 5.49
N GLY A 201 -12.43 16.56 4.57
CA GLY A 201 -12.02 16.44 3.17
C GLY A 201 -10.52 16.24 2.97
N GLY A 202 -10.15 15.69 1.82
CA GLY A 202 -8.78 15.36 1.43
C GLY A 202 -8.36 13.92 1.70
N LEU A 203 -9.18 13.10 2.36
CA LEU A 203 -8.88 11.68 2.53
C LEU A 203 -8.94 10.93 1.20
N PHE A 204 -9.92 11.29 0.37
CA PHE A 204 -10.23 10.63 -0.90
C PHE A 204 -9.83 11.48 -2.12
N GLU A 205 -8.96 12.46 -1.92
CA GLU A 205 -8.52 13.34 -3.00
C GLU A 205 -7.77 12.54 -4.08
N GLY A 206 -8.24 12.66 -5.33
CA GLY A 206 -7.71 11.90 -6.46
C GLY A 206 -8.08 10.42 -6.50
N LEU A 207 -8.95 9.92 -5.59
CA LEU A 207 -9.40 8.54 -5.59
C LEU A 207 -10.81 8.40 -6.18
N PHE A 208 -10.98 7.45 -7.11
CA PHE A 208 -12.28 7.05 -7.61
C PHE A 208 -12.84 5.94 -6.71
N LEU A 209 -13.62 6.32 -5.70
CA LEU A 209 -14.21 5.37 -4.74
C LEU A 209 -15.62 4.93 -5.11
N SER A 210 -16.24 5.56 -6.10
CA SER A 210 -17.57 5.16 -6.53
C SER A 210 -17.52 3.88 -7.37
N GLY A 211 -18.39 2.93 -7.08
CA GLY A 211 -18.44 1.65 -7.80
C GLY A 211 -19.17 0.57 -6.99
N THR A 212 -18.93 -0.68 -7.37
CA THR A 212 -19.48 -1.85 -6.66
C THR A 212 -18.34 -2.69 -6.10
N ARG A 213 -18.47 -3.10 -4.85
CA ARG A 213 -17.51 -4.01 -4.19
C ARG A 213 -18.25 -5.02 -3.31
N SER A 214 -17.95 -6.29 -3.48
CA SER A 214 -18.55 -7.39 -2.70
C SER A 214 -20.08 -7.38 -2.71
N GLY A 215 -20.71 -6.91 -3.78
CA GLY A 215 -22.16 -6.77 -3.91
C GLY A 215 -22.74 -5.44 -3.40
N PHE A 216 -21.96 -4.62 -2.72
CA PHE A 216 -22.40 -3.31 -2.21
C PHE A 216 -22.05 -2.19 -3.20
N GLN A 217 -22.99 -1.25 -3.34
CA GLN A 217 -22.78 0.01 -4.06
C GLN A 217 -22.03 0.97 -3.15
N ILE A 218 -21.03 1.65 -3.69
CA ILE A 218 -20.27 2.71 -3.01
C ILE A 218 -20.47 4.01 -3.76
N ALA A 219 -21.00 5.03 -3.10
CA ALA A 219 -21.16 6.38 -3.62
C ALA A 219 -20.26 7.34 -2.85
N HIS A 220 -19.50 8.18 -3.55
CA HIS A 220 -18.66 9.22 -2.95
C HIS A 220 -19.15 10.59 -3.42
N ALA A 221 -19.26 11.51 -2.49
CA ALA A 221 -19.57 12.91 -2.75
C ALA A 221 -18.71 13.82 -1.86
N ARG A 222 -18.58 15.07 -2.25
CA ARG A 222 -17.87 16.10 -1.47
C ARG A 222 -18.75 17.33 -1.33
N ALA A 223 -18.87 17.85 -0.11
CA ALA A 223 -19.61 19.07 0.17
C ALA A 223 -19.01 19.79 1.38
N ALA A 224 -18.96 21.11 1.37
CA ALA A 224 -18.48 21.96 2.47
C ALA A 224 -17.12 21.55 3.07
N GLY A 225 -16.19 21.03 2.25
CA GLY A 225 -14.90 20.56 2.72
C GLY A 225 -14.93 19.20 3.43
N LEU A 226 -16.05 18.47 3.32
CA LEU A 226 -16.24 17.13 3.85
C LEU A 226 -16.26 16.10 2.73
N ASP A 227 -15.73 14.92 2.99
CA ASP A 227 -15.88 13.73 2.16
C ASP A 227 -17.03 12.87 2.74
N LEU A 228 -17.96 12.50 1.88
CA LEU A 228 -19.15 11.73 2.19
C LEU A 228 -19.13 10.43 1.39
N ILE A 229 -19.25 9.27 2.05
CA ILE A 229 -19.25 7.98 1.37
C ILE A 229 -20.44 7.17 1.85
N GLY A 230 -21.31 6.81 0.92
CA GLY A 230 -22.44 5.92 1.15
C GLY A 230 -22.12 4.50 0.69
N VAL A 231 -22.52 3.50 1.49
CA VAL A 231 -22.39 2.07 1.19
C VAL A 231 -23.70 1.37 1.49
N SER A 232 -24.19 0.58 0.56
CA SER A 232 -25.41 -0.23 0.73
C SER A 232 -25.53 -1.27 -0.39
N ASP A 233 -26.42 -2.23 -0.20
CA ASP A 233 -26.89 -3.19 -1.21
C ASP A 233 -28.10 -2.68 -2.03
N VAL A 234 -28.61 -1.46 -1.76
CA VAL A 234 -29.66 -0.83 -2.56
C VAL A 234 -29.16 -0.51 -3.98
N ASN A 235 -30.09 -0.27 -4.89
CA ASN A 235 -29.71 0.15 -6.22
C ASN A 235 -29.02 1.53 -6.23
N ARG A 236 -28.23 1.77 -7.26
CA ARG A 236 -27.37 2.96 -7.35
C ARG A 236 -28.16 4.27 -7.28
N SER A 237 -29.33 4.33 -7.92
CA SER A 237 -30.15 5.57 -7.96
C SER A 237 -30.70 5.94 -6.59
N GLU A 238 -31.07 4.97 -5.77
CA GLU A 238 -31.56 5.21 -4.40
C GLU A 238 -30.43 5.69 -3.49
N LEU A 239 -29.26 5.05 -3.58
CA LEU A 239 -28.07 5.49 -2.84
C LEU A 239 -27.68 6.93 -3.23
N ASP A 240 -27.63 7.23 -4.54
CA ASP A 240 -27.29 8.56 -5.05
C ASP A 240 -28.35 9.60 -4.61
N GLY A 241 -29.63 9.24 -4.54
CA GLY A 241 -30.69 10.10 -4.02
C GLY A 241 -30.49 10.47 -2.55
N LEU A 242 -30.17 9.49 -1.69
CA LEU A 242 -29.85 9.73 -0.28
C LEU A 242 -28.59 10.60 -0.15
N MET A 243 -27.53 10.29 -0.89
CA MET A 243 -26.29 11.06 -0.87
C MET A 243 -26.51 12.51 -1.30
N ALA A 244 -27.34 12.74 -2.32
CA ALA A 244 -27.70 14.10 -2.77
C ALA A 244 -28.44 14.90 -1.68
N ALA A 245 -29.35 14.26 -0.93
CA ALA A 245 -30.04 14.92 0.18
C ALA A 245 -29.07 15.30 1.31
N ILE A 246 -28.10 14.42 1.63
CA ILE A 246 -27.07 14.70 2.65
C ILE A 246 -26.14 15.82 2.18
N VAL A 247 -25.69 15.80 0.92
CA VAL A 247 -24.85 16.86 0.33
C VAL A 247 -25.54 18.23 0.38
N LYS A 248 -26.85 18.26 0.08
CA LYS A 248 -27.64 19.50 0.10
C LYS A 248 -27.77 20.10 1.50
N ALA A 249 -27.67 19.28 2.54
CA ALA A 249 -27.77 19.73 3.92
C ALA A 249 -26.47 20.36 4.44
N GLN A 250 -25.31 20.14 3.76
CA GLN A 250 -24.03 20.72 4.18
C GLN A 250 -23.92 22.18 3.84
#